data_d3c78da07aabf1d4a1cd188f4061b054
#
_entry.id   d3c78da07aabf1d4a1cd188f4061b054
#
_cell.length_a   1.000
_cell.length_b   1.000
_cell.length_c   1.000
_cell.angle_alpha   90.00
_cell.angle_beta   90.00
_cell.angle_gamma   90.00
#
_symmetry.space_group_name_H-M   'P 1'
#
loop_
_entity.id
_entity.type
_entity.pdbx_description
1 polymer ?
#
loop_
_entity_poly.entity_id
_entity_poly.type
_entity_poly.pdbx_seq_one_letter_code
_entity_poly.pdbx_strand_id
1 'polypeptide(L)'
;MSTISSQEIISIIKSEIENFDMHAGQEQETGSVIWVGDGIAIVYGIEHAMYGEIVIFENGVKGMVQDIRKNEIGCILFGKDTGVGQDTKVVRTRKRAGVPVGGGFLGRVVNALGEPIDGLGPVEEEDYLPVEEEAPGIVDRKSVGVPMETGILAIDSMFPIGRGQRELIIGDRQTGKTSIAMDTILNQKGKDVVCIYVAIGQKASTVAKLVSTLKKNDAMDYTIVMSSTASEAAPLQYIAPYAGTAMAEYFMHQGKDVLIVYDDLSKHAVAYRALSLLLERSPGREAYPGDVFYLHSRLLERSSRLCDEKGGGSITALPIIETQAGDVSAYIPTNVISITDGQIFLESDLFFSGMRPAVNVGLSVSRVGGAAQTKAMKKASGSIRIDLAQYREMEVFTQFSSDLDEATKEQLAYGKRLMELLKQPLGRPLSLHEQVITLCAATHKVMLSVEVSDIKEFQMNMLAWFDEKHPEIGKEIDETKVLNDDLIKRIVDAANQYKTNQYKASV
;
A
#
# COMPACT_ATOMS: atom_id res chain seq x y z
N MET A 1 -24.27 77.10 -5.30
CA MET A 1 -23.54 76.04 -4.54
C MET A 1 -24.58 75.28 -3.75
N SER A 2 -24.93 74.08 -4.19
CA SER A 2 -25.87 73.22 -3.45
C SER A 2 -25.12 72.59 -2.28
N THR A 3 -25.47 72.96 -1.08
CA THR A 3 -25.00 72.33 0.15
C THR A 3 -25.56 70.92 0.24
N ILE A 4 -24.65 69.95 0.11
CA ILE A 4 -25.02 68.54 0.34
C ILE A 4 -25.54 68.39 1.76
N SER A 5 -26.73 67.86 1.91
CA SER A 5 -27.37 67.72 3.21
C SER A 5 -26.67 66.65 4.05
N SER A 6 -26.63 66.79 5.37
CA SER A 6 -26.04 65.78 6.29
C SER A 6 -26.67 64.38 6.11
N GLN A 7 -27.91 64.30 5.63
CA GLN A 7 -28.58 63.04 5.34
C GLN A 7 -28.06 62.38 4.06
N GLU A 8 -27.67 63.14 3.04
CA GLU A 8 -27.08 62.65 1.81
C GLU A 8 -25.63 62.11 2.08
N ILE A 9 -24.86 62.78 2.94
CA ILE A 9 -23.54 62.32 3.36
C ILE A 9 -23.67 60.99 4.12
N ILE A 10 -24.65 60.86 5.03
CA ILE A 10 -24.88 59.63 5.77
C ILE A 10 -25.36 58.48 4.85
N SER A 11 -26.17 58.76 3.82
CA SER A 11 -26.60 57.76 2.87
C SER A 11 -25.47 57.27 1.98
N ILE A 12 -24.58 58.16 1.54
CA ILE A 12 -23.38 57.81 0.77
C ILE A 12 -22.42 56.96 1.61
N ILE A 13 -22.16 57.35 2.85
CA ILE A 13 -21.30 56.58 3.76
C ILE A 13 -21.92 55.20 4.05
N LYS A 14 -23.26 55.12 4.24
CA LYS A 14 -23.94 53.83 4.41
C LYS A 14 -23.83 52.92 3.19
N SER A 15 -24.04 53.50 1.99
CA SER A 15 -23.92 52.71 0.75
C SER A 15 -22.48 52.28 0.46
N GLU A 16 -21.46 53.08 0.83
CA GLU A 16 -20.05 52.67 0.74
C GLU A 16 -19.68 51.61 1.77
N ILE A 17 -20.22 51.69 2.99
CA ILE A 17 -20.05 50.63 4.03
C ILE A 17 -20.77 49.33 3.65
N GLU A 18 -21.99 49.41 3.08
CA GLU A 18 -22.75 48.24 2.60
C GLU A 18 -22.10 47.61 1.35
N ASN A 19 -21.44 48.38 0.51
CA ASN A 19 -20.68 47.90 -0.65
C ASN A 19 -19.20 47.60 -0.34
N PHE A 20 -18.77 47.83 0.91
CA PHE A 20 -17.42 47.43 1.35
C PHE A 20 -17.37 45.93 1.52
N ASP A 21 -16.97 45.28 0.45
CA ASP A 21 -16.73 43.81 0.47
C ASP A 21 -15.65 43.55 1.50
N MET A 22 -16.02 42.94 2.65
CA MET A 22 -15.09 42.59 3.70
C MET A 22 -13.97 41.63 3.22
N HIS A 23 -14.09 41.13 1.99
CA HIS A 23 -13.08 40.33 1.32
C HIS A 23 -12.10 41.16 0.49
N ALA A 24 -12.42 42.44 0.16
CA ALA A 24 -11.55 43.35 -0.60
C ALA A 24 -10.45 44.00 0.23
N GLY A 25 -10.48 43.83 1.57
CA GLY A 25 -9.51 44.46 2.48
C GLY A 25 -8.41 43.55 3.00
N GLN A 26 -8.32 42.29 2.55
CA GLN A 26 -7.17 41.45 2.85
C GLN A 26 -6.11 41.71 1.74
N GLU A 27 -5.18 42.61 1.99
CA GLU A 27 -3.98 42.76 1.16
C GLU A 27 -3.41 41.37 0.92
N GLN A 28 -3.31 40.96 -0.36
CA GLN A 28 -2.66 39.70 -0.73
C GLN A 28 -1.20 39.83 -0.32
N GLU A 29 -0.81 39.08 0.71
CA GLU A 29 0.58 39.07 1.15
C GLU A 29 1.44 38.48 0.02
N THR A 30 2.31 39.31 -0.54
CA THR A 30 3.16 38.92 -1.66
C THR A 30 4.61 38.93 -1.23
N GLY A 31 5.36 37.93 -1.68
CA GLY A 31 6.79 37.82 -1.46
C GLY A 31 7.56 37.81 -2.77
N SER A 32 8.87 37.76 -2.66
CA SER A 32 9.81 37.65 -3.78
C SER A 32 10.74 36.45 -3.55
N VAL A 33 11.07 35.75 -4.63
CA VAL A 33 12.05 34.65 -4.61
C VAL A 33 13.45 35.25 -4.47
N ILE A 34 14.20 34.81 -3.47
CA ILE A 34 15.61 35.17 -3.28
C ILE A 34 16.55 34.11 -3.88
N TRP A 35 16.14 32.86 -3.88
CA TRP A 35 16.90 31.73 -4.45
C TRP A 35 15.96 30.65 -4.96
N VAL A 36 16.34 29.99 -6.06
CA VAL A 36 15.63 28.87 -6.63
C VAL A 36 16.63 27.87 -7.20
N GLY A 37 16.36 26.57 -7.00
CA GLY A 37 17.12 25.46 -7.57
C GLY A 37 16.60 24.11 -7.11
N ASP A 38 16.75 23.11 -7.98
CA ASP A 38 16.42 21.69 -7.70
C ASP A 38 15.03 21.46 -7.10
N GLY A 39 14.03 22.26 -7.54
CA GLY A 39 12.65 22.13 -7.09
C GLY A 39 12.35 22.81 -5.74
N ILE A 40 13.23 23.67 -5.26
CA ILE A 40 13.05 24.48 -4.05
C ILE A 40 13.16 25.95 -4.39
N ALA A 41 12.37 26.79 -3.73
CA ALA A 41 12.49 28.24 -3.75
C ALA A 41 12.54 28.78 -2.32
N ILE A 42 13.46 29.72 -2.07
CA ILE A 42 13.50 30.52 -0.84
C ILE A 42 12.81 31.84 -1.15
N VAL A 43 11.81 32.20 -0.38
CA VAL A 43 10.93 33.35 -0.56
C VAL A 43 11.05 34.28 0.64
N TYR A 44 11.10 35.59 0.37
CA TYR A 44 11.07 36.65 1.37
C TYR A 44 9.74 37.40 1.28
N GLY A 45 9.20 37.91 2.39
CA GLY A 45 8.06 38.83 2.42
C GLY A 45 6.68 38.18 2.58
N ILE A 46 6.60 36.88 2.82
CA ILE A 46 5.36 36.16 3.21
C ILE A 46 5.46 35.67 4.66
N GLU A 47 5.57 36.58 5.59
CA GLU A 47 5.93 36.30 6.99
C GLU A 47 4.86 35.49 7.75
N HIS A 48 3.60 35.55 7.31
CA HIS A 48 2.49 34.86 7.93
C HIS A 48 2.15 33.51 7.24
N ALA A 49 3.02 33.04 6.33
CA ALA A 49 2.82 31.76 5.66
C ALA A 49 2.82 30.61 6.67
N MET A 50 1.91 29.65 6.46
CA MET A 50 1.76 28.47 7.32
C MET A 50 2.47 27.27 6.70
N TYR A 51 2.99 26.37 7.54
CA TYR A 51 3.52 25.10 7.09
C TYR A 51 2.44 24.29 6.32
N GLY A 52 2.81 23.75 5.16
CA GLY A 52 1.87 23.03 4.29
C GLY A 52 0.95 23.94 3.44
N GLU A 53 1.11 25.27 3.52
CA GLU A 53 0.33 26.21 2.71
C GLU A 53 0.78 26.21 1.24
N ILE A 54 -0.17 26.25 0.32
CA ILE A 54 0.10 26.45 -1.11
C ILE A 54 0.38 27.92 -1.37
N VAL A 55 1.47 28.17 -2.10
CA VAL A 55 1.81 29.45 -2.68
C VAL A 55 1.84 29.36 -4.20
N ILE A 56 1.53 30.46 -4.88
CA ILE A 56 1.50 30.53 -6.34
C ILE A 56 2.57 31.54 -6.80
N PHE A 57 3.45 31.07 -7.67
CA PHE A 57 4.47 31.90 -8.31
C PHE A 57 3.89 32.63 -9.52
N GLU A 58 4.46 33.77 -9.89
CA GLU A 58 3.97 34.64 -10.97
C GLU A 58 3.78 33.90 -12.31
N ASN A 59 4.58 32.88 -12.57
CA ASN A 59 4.46 32.01 -13.75
C ASN A 59 3.40 30.93 -13.65
N GLY A 60 2.60 30.89 -12.55
CA GLY A 60 1.55 29.91 -12.30
C GLY A 60 2.02 28.60 -11.65
N VAL A 61 3.32 28.42 -11.42
CA VAL A 61 3.83 27.25 -10.68
C VAL A 61 3.31 27.31 -9.24
N LYS A 62 2.82 26.18 -8.75
CA LYS A 62 2.41 26.02 -7.35
C LYS A 62 3.59 25.53 -6.53
N GLY A 63 3.69 26.02 -5.30
CA GLY A 63 4.63 25.51 -4.31
C GLY A 63 3.96 25.27 -2.98
N MET A 64 4.62 24.53 -2.10
CA MET A 64 4.15 24.29 -0.73
C MET A 64 5.22 24.74 0.26
N VAL A 65 4.81 25.47 1.28
CA VAL A 65 5.66 25.92 2.39
C VAL A 65 6.13 24.71 3.20
N GLN A 66 7.45 24.52 3.31
CA GLN A 66 8.07 23.40 4.02
C GLN A 66 9.04 23.82 5.13
N ASP A 67 9.54 25.05 5.07
CA ASP A 67 10.46 25.57 6.08
C ASP A 67 10.13 27.03 6.38
N ILE A 68 10.06 27.38 7.66
CA ILE A 68 9.72 28.74 8.10
C ILE A 68 10.84 29.23 9.00
N ARG A 69 11.58 30.21 8.50
CA ARG A 69 12.64 30.93 9.24
C ARG A 69 12.22 32.37 9.51
N LYS A 70 13.00 33.09 10.28
CA LYS A 70 12.64 34.43 10.73
C LYS A 70 12.28 35.41 9.58
N ASN A 71 12.99 35.34 8.45
CA ASN A 71 12.78 36.24 7.31
C ASN A 71 12.70 35.49 5.97
N GLU A 72 12.75 34.17 6.00
CA GLU A 72 12.83 33.34 4.80
C GLU A 72 11.87 32.16 4.90
N ILE A 73 11.18 31.89 3.83
CA ILE A 73 10.25 30.78 3.72
C ILE A 73 10.75 29.82 2.65
N GLY A 74 11.06 28.61 3.03
CA GLY A 74 11.43 27.53 2.12
C GLY A 74 10.20 26.87 1.53
N CYS A 75 10.06 26.93 0.20
CA CYS A 75 8.97 26.33 -0.55
C CYS A 75 9.48 25.20 -1.45
N ILE A 76 8.78 24.08 -1.48
CA ILE A 76 8.99 23.04 -2.49
C ILE A 76 8.08 23.31 -3.68
N LEU A 77 8.59 23.14 -4.91
CA LEU A 77 7.88 23.46 -6.15
C LEU A 77 7.18 22.22 -6.71
N PHE A 78 5.90 22.34 -7.09
CA PHE A 78 5.12 21.30 -7.74
C PHE A 78 5.14 21.46 -9.27
N GLY A 79 6.31 21.61 -9.84
CA GLY A 79 6.50 21.80 -11.27
C GLY A 79 7.96 22.00 -11.62
N LYS A 80 8.21 22.34 -12.89
CA LYS A 80 9.54 22.71 -13.32
C LYS A 80 9.87 24.09 -12.75
N ASP A 81 11.05 24.25 -12.21
CA ASP A 81 11.62 25.52 -11.75
C ASP A 81 11.98 26.45 -12.91
N THR A 82 11.94 25.99 -14.15
CA THR A 82 12.16 26.81 -15.36
C THR A 82 11.12 27.91 -15.43
N GLY A 83 11.59 29.18 -15.37
CA GLY A 83 10.73 30.37 -15.37
C GLY A 83 10.42 30.92 -13.98
N VAL A 84 10.93 30.28 -12.90
CA VAL A 84 11.03 30.87 -11.57
C VAL A 84 12.45 31.35 -11.42
N GLY A 85 12.65 32.66 -11.21
CA GLY A 85 13.97 33.29 -11.02
C GLY A 85 13.99 34.16 -9.78
N GLN A 86 15.13 34.73 -9.51
CA GLN A 86 15.25 35.76 -8.49
C GLN A 86 14.25 36.90 -8.77
N ASP A 87 13.67 37.47 -7.72
CA ASP A 87 12.65 38.51 -7.75
C ASP A 87 11.28 38.10 -8.34
N THR A 88 11.08 36.82 -8.73
CA THR A 88 9.76 36.31 -9.11
C THR A 88 8.79 36.52 -7.95
N LYS A 89 7.62 37.10 -8.24
CA LYS A 89 6.59 37.32 -7.22
C LYS A 89 5.92 36.02 -6.81
N VAL A 90 5.62 35.93 -5.52
CA VAL A 90 4.94 34.78 -4.91
C VAL A 90 3.75 35.26 -4.09
N VAL A 91 2.61 34.61 -4.26
CA VAL A 91 1.36 34.98 -3.58
C VAL A 91 0.91 33.84 -2.70
N ARG A 92 0.49 34.14 -1.47
CA ARG A 92 -0.11 33.17 -0.55
C ARG A 92 -1.53 32.86 -0.97
N THR A 93 -1.91 31.59 -0.83
CA THR A 93 -3.30 31.15 -1.05
C THR A 93 -4.10 30.99 0.24
N ARG A 94 -3.42 30.89 1.39
CA ARG A 94 -4.02 30.54 2.69
C ARG A 94 -4.73 29.18 2.70
N LYS A 95 -4.49 28.34 1.69
CA LYS A 95 -5.03 26.98 1.57
C LYS A 95 -3.92 25.96 1.79
N ARG A 96 -4.22 24.92 2.53
CA ARG A 96 -3.33 23.77 2.67
C ARG A 96 -3.17 23.05 1.34
N ALA A 97 -2.01 22.44 1.12
CA ALA A 97 -1.81 21.54 0.00
C ALA A 97 -2.77 20.37 0.09
N GLY A 98 -3.45 20.08 -1.00
CA GLY A 98 -4.46 19.04 -1.07
C GLY A 98 -4.51 18.39 -2.45
N VAL A 99 -5.39 17.43 -2.60
CA VAL A 99 -5.61 16.67 -3.82
C VAL A 99 -7.11 16.58 -4.09
N PRO A 100 -7.55 16.69 -5.36
CA PRO A 100 -8.95 16.44 -5.71
C PRO A 100 -9.28 14.97 -5.49
N VAL A 101 -10.50 14.69 -4.99
CA VAL A 101 -10.99 13.35 -4.70
C VAL A 101 -12.39 13.16 -5.25
N GLY A 102 -12.80 11.93 -5.44
CA GLY A 102 -14.13 11.59 -5.94
C GLY A 102 -14.17 10.18 -6.53
N GLY A 103 -15.37 9.66 -6.73
CA GLY A 103 -15.60 8.34 -7.36
C GLY A 103 -15.12 8.29 -8.81
N GLY A 104 -15.07 9.43 -9.50
CA GLY A 104 -14.58 9.55 -10.88
C GLY A 104 -13.09 9.22 -11.07
N PHE A 105 -12.31 9.14 -9.98
CA PHE A 105 -10.89 8.75 -10.03
C PHE A 105 -10.68 7.23 -10.16
N LEU A 106 -11.69 6.40 -9.92
CA LEU A 106 -11.60 4.97 -10.16
C LEU A 106 -11.32 4.68 -11.65
N GLY A 107 -10.40 3.80 -11.91
CA GLY A 107 -9.97 3.47 -13.27
C GLY A 107 -8.95 4.41 -13.88
N ARG A 108 -8.56 5.47 -13.16
CA ARG A 108 -7.70 6.53 -13.69
C ARG A 108 -6.24 6.38 -13.23
N VAL A 109 -5.36 6.95 -14.04
CA VAL A 109 -3.94 7.13 -13.72
C VAL A 109 -3.70 8.63 -13.54
N VAL A 110 -3.23 9.02 -12.34
CA VAL A 110 -3.03 10.42 -11.96
C VAL A 110 -1.60 10.67 -11.50
N ASN A 111 -1.17 11.94 -11.54
CA ASN A 111 0.08 12.38 -10.94
C ASN A 111 -0.08 12.64 -9.43
N ALA A 112 0.98 13.08 -8.76
CA ALA A 112 0.99 13.37 -7.32
C ALA A 112 0.07 14.55 -6.91
N LEU A 113 -0.41 15.35 -7.86
CA LEU A 113 -1.36 16.46 -7.64
C LEU A 113 -2.82 16.06 -7.94
N GLY A 114 -3.08 14.81 -8.31
CA GLY A 114 -4.39 14.32 -8.71
C GLY A 114 -4.76 14.62 -10.17
N GLU A 115 -3.86 15.21 -10.96
CA GLU A 115 -4.13 15.49 -12.38
C GLU A 115 -4.04 14.20 -13.21
N PRO A 116 -5.01 13.93 -14.11
CA PRO A 116 -5.00 12.73 -14.93
C PRO A 116 -3.86 12.75 -15.97
N ILE A 117 -3.14 11.64 -16.08
CA ILE A 117 -2.01 11.45 -17.01
C ILE A 117 -2.23 10.28 -17.99
N ASP A 118 -3.43 9.72 -18.01
CA ASP A 118 -3.82 8.56 -18.81
C ASP A 118 -4.37 8.90 -20.22
N GLY A 119 -4.51 10.20 -20.51
CA GLY A 119 -5.04 10.68 -21.78
C GLY A 119 -6.57 10.54 -21.95
N LEU A 120 -7.29 10.20 -20.89
CA LEU A 120 -8.76 10.01 -20.91
C LEU A 120 -9.56 11.31 -20.62
N GLY A 121 -8.88 12.45 -20.57
CA GLY A 121 -9.48 13.76 -20.26
C GLY A 121 -9.61 14.04 -18.75
N PRO A 122 -10.22 15.20 -18.40
CA PRO A 122 -10.36 15.62 -17.02
C PRO A 122 -11.25 14.64 -16.22
N VAL A 123 -11.04 14.60 -14.90
CA VAL A 123 -11.86 13.82 -13.96
C VAL A 123 -12.82 14.77 -13.26
N GLU A 124 -14.03 14.31 -13.00
CA GLU A 124 -14.99 15.03 -12.16
C GLU A 124 -14.55 14.95 -10.71
N GLU A 125 -14.31 16.11 -10.11
CA GLU A 125 -13.89 16.25 -8.72
C GLU A 125 -15.14 16.43 -7.86
N GLU A 126 -15.23 15.66 -6.75
CA GLU A 126 -16.35 15.77 -5.81
C GLU A 126 -15.96 16.61 -4.59
N ASP A 127 -14.69 16.55 -4.18
CA ASP A 127 -14.15 17.29 -3.04
C ASP A 127 -12.64 17.50 -3.20
N TYR A 128 -12.06 18.28 -2.29
CA TYR A 128 -10.62 18.56 -2.24
C TYR A 128 -10.11 18.33 -0.80
N LEU A 129 -9.32 17.29 -0.59
CA LEU A 129 -8.81 16.91 0.72
C LEU A 129 -7.35 17.33 0.91
N PRO A 130 -6.97 17.80 2.11
CA PRO A 130 -5.58 18.10 2.43
C PRO A 130 -4.73 16.82 2.35
N VAL A 131 -3.51 16.95 1.82
CA VAL A 131 -2.58 15.82 1.71
C VAL A 131 -2.03 15.42 3.07
N GLU A 132 -1.86 16.36 3.99
CA GLU A 132 -1.46 16.10 5.36
C GLU A 132 -2.67 16.32 6.30
N GLU A 133 -3.15 15.24 6.90
CA GLU A 133 -4.24 15.23 7.87
C GLU A 133 -3.84 14.39 9.07
N GLU A 134 -4.42 14.65 10.22
CA GLU A 134 -4.18 13.88 11.44
C GLU A 134 -4.77 12.48 11.32
N ALA A 135 -4.04 11.49 11.82
CA ALA A 135 -4.52 10.11 11.87
C ALA A 135 -5.75 10.00 12.81
N PRO A 136 -6.70 9.08 12.53
CA PRO A 136 -7.83 8.83 13.41
C PRO A 136 -7.40 8.56 14.85
N GLY A 137 -8.10 9.14 15.81
CA GLY A 137 -7.83 8.98 17.25
C GLY A 137 -8.07 7.55 17.74
N ILE A 138 -7.63 7.25 18.97
CA ILE A 138 -7.77 5.91 19.56
C ILE A 138 -9.25 5.49 19.67
N VAL A 139 -10.13 6.41 20.03
CA VAL A 139 -11.57 6.15 20.19
C VAL A 139 -12.31 5.99 18.86
N ASP A 140 -11.73 6.50 17.78
CA ASP A 140 -12.31 6.42 16.43
C ASP A 140 -11.96 5.09 15.73
N ARG A 141 -11.09 4.28 16.32
CA ARG A 141 -10.60 3.03 15.74
C ARG A 141 -11.34 1.81 16.28
N LYS A 142 -11.51 0.82 15.41
CA LYS A 142 -12.01 -0.51 15.74
C LYS A 142 -10.88 -1.53 15.54
N SER A 143 -10.88 -2.59 16.35
CA SER A 143 -9.91 -3.68 16.23
C SER A 143 -9.99 -4.35 14.86
N VAL A 144 -8.82 -4.68 14.32
CA VAL A 144 -8.67 -5.42 13.06
C VAL A 144 -9.08 -6.89 13.27
N GLY A 145 -10.07 -7.35 12.54
CA GLY A 145 -10.62 -8.69 12.70
C GLY A 145 -11.32 -9.22 11.43
N VAL A 146 -11.22 -8.50 10.32
CA VAL A 146 -11.73 -8.94 9.00
C VAL A 146 -10.54 -9.17 8.08
N PRO A 147 -10.45 -10.33 7.39
CA PRO A 147 -9.32 -10.60 6.52
C PRO A 147 -9.29 -9.67 5.30
N MET A 148 -8.07 -9.23 4.95
CA MET A 148 -7.72 -8.71 3.64
C MET A 148 -7.02 -9.85 2.90
N GLU A 149 -7.80 -10.63 2.17
CA GLU A 149 -7.29 -11.82 1.49
C GLU A 149 -6.36 -11.42 0.34
N THR A 150 -5.12 -11.88 0.39
CA THR A 150 -4.13 -11.60 -0.67
C THR A 150 -4.28 -12.55 -1.87
N GLY A 151 -4.91 -13.71 -1.66
CA GLY A 151 -4.96 -14.80 -2.63
C GLY A 151 -3.63 -15.53 -2.76
N ILE A 152 -2.65 -15.22 -1.92
CA ILE A 152 -1.33 -15.87 -1.91
C ILE A 152 -1.30 -16.85 -0.74
N LEU A 153 -1.26 -18.15 -1.07
CA LEU A 153 -1.37 -19.22 -0.09
C LEU A 153 -0.38 -19.10 1.07
N ALA A 154 0.87 -18.75 0.77
CA ALA A 154 1.91 -18.59 1.78
C ALA A 154 1.63 -17.44 2.77
N ILE A 155 0.99 -16.36 2.29
CA ILE A 155 0.69 -15.18 3.11
C ILE A 155 -0.60 -15.43 3.91
N ASP A 156 -1.69 -15.74 3.25
CA ASP A 156 -3.01 -15.89 3.88
C ASP A 156 -3.02 -17.02 4.94
N SER A 157 -2.20 -18.07 4.75
CA SER A 157 -2.09 -19.18 5.71
C SER A 157 -1.21 -18.86 6.93
N MET A 158 -0.10 -18.14 6.76
CA MET A 158 0.93 -17.98 7.81
C MET A 158 1.06 -16.57 8.36
N PHE A 159 0.80 -15.54 7.53
CA PHE A 159 0.97 -14.13 7.85
C PHE A 159 -0.25 -13.31 7.39
N PRO A 160 -1.45 -13.65 7.88
CA PRO A 160 -2.68 -13.05 7.39
C PRO A 160 -2.70 -11.56 7.63
N ILE A 161 -3.28 -10.83 6.68
CA ILE A 161 -3.46 -9.37 6.71
C ILE A 161 -4.93 -9.09 7.02
N GLY A 162 -5.18 -8.14 7.89
CA GLY A 162 -6.54 -7.69 8.21
C GLY A 162 -6.86 -6.32 7.62
N ARG A 163 -8.15 -6.07 7.37
CA ARG A 163 -8.64 -4.76 6.91
C ARG A 163 -8.37 -3.70 7.97
N GLY A 164 -7.59 -2.68 7.62
CA GLY A 164 -7.10 -1.65 8.52
C GLY A 164 -5.70 -1.89 9.08
N GLN A 165 -5.03 -2.96 8.68
CA GLN A 165 -3.65 -3.29 9.08
C GLN A 165 -2.62 -2.62 8.17
N ARG A 166 -1.43 -2.38 8.71
CA ARG A 166 -0.24 -1.97 7.98
C ARG A 166 0.74 -3.13 7.93
N GLU A 167 0.87 -3.77 6.78
CA GLU A 167 1.77 -4.92 6.62
C GLU A 167 2.89 -4.56 5.64
N LEU A 168 4.12 -4.53 6.14
CA LEU A 168 5.29 -4.17 5.36
C LEU A 168 5.69 -5.32 4.43
N ILE A 169 5.95 -5.01 3.16
CA ILE A 169 6.61 -5.92 2.22
C ILE A 169 8.06 -5.47 2.06
N ILE A 170 9.00 -6.27 2.53
CA ILE A 170 10.41 -5.91 2.60
C ILE A 170 11.31 -6.97 1.96
N GLY A 171 12.37 -6.55 1.29
CA GLY A 171 13.36 -7.44 0.65
C GLY A 171 14.18 -6.71 -0.40
N ASP A 172 15.17 -7.40 -0.95
CA ASP A 172 16.08 -6.86 -1.95
C ASP A 172 15.39 -6.57 -3.29
N ARG A 173 16.10 -5.93 -4.20
CA ARG A 173 15.61 -5.70 -5.57
C ARG A 173 15.23 -7.01 -6.26
N GLN A 174 14.12 -6.97 -7.01
CA GLN A 174 13.65 -8.09 -7.85
C GLN A 174 13.28 -9.37 -7.07
N THR A 175 13.00 -9.29 -5.78
CA THR A 175 12.53 -10.43 -4.98
C THR A 175 11.02 -10.69 -5.07
N GLY A 176 10.29 -9.88 -5.85
CA GLY A 176 8.85 -10.07 -6.07
C GLY A 176 7.94 -9.20 -5.19
N LYS A 177 8.43 -8.14 -4.52
CA LYS A 177 7.63 -7.24 -3.68
C LYS A 177 6.42 -6.66 -4.41
N THR A 178 6.63 -6.02 -5.54
CA THR A 178 5.58 -5.46 -6.40
C THR A 178 4.59 -6.53 -6.87
N SER A 179 5.06 -7.77 -7.10
CA SER A 179 4.21 -8.88 -7.54
C SER A 179 3.22 -9.30 -6.48
N ILE A 180 3.62 -9.35 -5.21
CA ILE A 180 2.73 -9.62 -4.07
C ILE A 180 1.65 -8.56 -3.98
N ALA A 181 2.03 -7.28 -4.07
CA ALA A 181 1.07 -6.17 -4.05
C ALA A 181 0.08 -6.24 -5.22
N MET A 182 0.57 -6.58 -6.43
CA MET A 182 -0.28 -6.75 -7.61
C MET A 182 -1.27 -7.91 -7.46
N ASP A 183 -0.81 -9.08 -7.03
CA ASP A 183 -1.67 -10.24 -6.85
C ASP A 183 -2.72 -9.96 -5.76
N THR A 184 -2.35 -9.22 -4.71
CA THR A 184 -3.30 -8.77 -3.69
C THR A 184 -4.38 -7.85 -4.28
N ILE A 185 -4.02 -6.90 -5.16
CA ILE A 185 -4.99 -6.04 -5.86
C ILE A 185 -5.91 -6.89 -6.77
N LEU A 186 -5.33 -7.80 -7.57
CA LEU A 186 -6.10 -8.67 -8.45
C LEU A 186 -7.12 -9.52 -7.68
N ASN A 187 -6.77 -9.94 -6.47
CA ASN A 187 -7.66 -10.74 -5.60
C ASN A 187 -8.81 -9.94 -4.98
N GLN A 188 -8.83 -8.61 -5.11
CA GLN A 188 -9.93 -7.79 -4.58
C GLN A 188 -11.14 -7.71 -5.55
N LYS A 189 -11.05 -8.26 -6.76
CA LYS A 189 -12.15 -8.27 -7.72
C LYS A 189 -13.41 -8.88 -7.10
N GLY A 190 -14.50 -8.10 -7.05
CA GLY A 190 -15.79 -8.54 -6.50
C GLY A 190 -15.88 -8.57 -4.97
N LYS A 191 -14.88 -8.04 -4.24
CA LYS A 191 -14.86 -8.03 -2.75
C LYS A 191 -15.19 -6.66 -2.15
N ASP A 192 -15.68 -5.71 -2.95
CA ASP A 192 -16.03 -4.34 -2.54
C ASP A 192 -14.87 -3.62 -1.80
N VAL A 193 -13.67 -3.74 -2.36
CA VAL A 193 -12.46 -3.06 -1.88
C VAL A 193 -11.96 -2.12 -2.97
N VAL A 194 -11.78 -0.85 -2.62
CA VAL A 194 -11.12 0.12 -3.48
C VAL A 194 -9.61 -0.04 -3.35
N CYS A 195 -8.90 -0.08 -4.46
CA CYS A 195 -7.45 -0.21 -4.47
C CYS A 195 -6.79 1.10 -4.92
N ILE A 196 -5.71 1.48 -4.25
CA ILE A 196 -4.88 2.63 -4.64
C ILE A 196 -3.44 2.16 -4.73
N TYR A 197 -2.83 2.33 -5.89
CA TYR A 197 -1.43 2.01 -6.10
C TYR A 197 -0.63 3.29 -6.28
N VAL A 198 0.27 3.57 -5.34
CA VAL A 198 1.14 4.76 -5.37
C VAL A 198 2.53 4.36 -5.80
N ALA A 199 2.87 4.67 -7.07
CA ALA A 199 4.20 4.46 -7.63
C ALA A 199 5.10 5.65 -7.31
N ILE A 200 6.15 5.45 -6.51
CA ILE A 200 7.05 6.51 -6.03
C ILE A 200 8.43 6.29 -6.63
N GLY A 201 8.90 7.23 -7.45
CA GLY A 201 10.22 7.17 -8.08
C GLY A 201 10.41 5.93 -8.98
N GLN A 202 9.34 5.36 -9.51
CA GLN A 202 9.38 4.23 -10.43
C GLN A 202 9.66 4.70 -11.87
N LYS A 203 10.19 3.80 -12.71
CA LYS A 203 10.33 4.09 -14.14
C LYS A 203 8.96 4.13 -14.80
N ALA A 204 8.72 5.08 -15.69
CA ALA A 204 7.46 5.21 -16.42
C ALA A 204 7.07 3.90 -17.15
N SER A 205 8.05 3.17 -17.71
CA SER A 205 7.82 1.87 -18.34
C SER A 205 7.32 0.79 -17.38
N THR A 206 7.74 0.84 -16.11
CA THR A 206 7.26 -0.09 -15.05
C THR A 206 5.80 0.22 -14.70
N VAL A 207 5.47 1.50 -14.54
CA VAL A 207 4.09 1.94 -14.27
C VAL A 207 3.16 1.60 -15.45
N ALA A 208 3.61 1.83 -16.69
CA ALA A 208 2.84 1.48 -17.89
C ALA A 208 2.55 -0.03 -17.96
N LYS A 209 3.53 -0.89 -17.64
CA LYS A 209 3.34 -2.34 -17.59
C LYS A 209 2.35 -2.75 -16.49
N LEU A 210 2.44 -2.13 -15.32
CA LEU A 210 1.52 -2.34 -14.21
C LEU A 210 0.09 -2.00 -14.60
N VAL A 211 -0.15 -0.80 -15.16
CA VAL A 211 -1.47 -0.37 -15.65
C VAL A 211 -2.00 -1.32 -16.71
N SER A 212 -1.15 -1.76 -17.65
CA SER A 212 -1.54 -2.75 -18.67
C SER A 212 -1.97 -4.09 -18.04
N THR A 213 -1.27 -4.54 -16.98
CA THR A 213 -1.63 -5.77 -16.25
C THR A 213 -2.96 -5.61 -15.52
N LEU A 214 -3.20 -4.48 -14.87
CA LEU A 214 -4.48 -4.19 -14.20
C LEU A 214 -5.63 -4.15 -15.21
N LYS A 215 -5.45 -3.47 -16.35
CA LYS A 215 -6.45 -3.41 -17.44
C LYS A 215 -6.78 -4.80 -17.98
N LYS A 216 -5.76 -5.64 -18.23
CA LYS A 216 -5.95 -6.99 -18.75
C LYS A 216 -6.76 -7.90 -17.83
N ASN A 217 -6.76 -7.64 -16.53
CA ASN A 217 -7.47 -8.43 -15.52
C ASN A 217 -8.74 -7.74 -15.00
N ASP A 218 -9.22 -6.68 -15.65
CA ASP A 218 -10.37 -5.85 -15.23
C ASP A 218 -10.23 -5.30 -13.81
N ALA A 219 -9.00 -5.08 -13.36
CA ALA A 219 -8.72 -4.58 -12.01
C ALA A 219 -8.64 -3.04 -11.95
N MET A 220 -8.64 -2.36 -13.10
CA MET A 220 -8.70 -0.90 -13.13
C MET A 220 -10.04 -0.36 -12.63
N ASP A 221 -11.15 -1.08 -12.81
CA ASP A 221 -12.49 -0.61 -12.45
C ASP A 221 -12.63 -0.24 -10.96
N TYR A 222 -11.80 -0.84 -10.12
CA TYR A 222 -11.77 -0.58 -8.67
C TYR A 222 -10.40 -0.06 -8.19
N THR A 223 -9.52 0.36 -9.12
CA THR A 223 -8.14 0.77 -8.79
C THR A 223 -7.86 2.19 -9.28
N ILE A 224 -7.22 3.00 -8.43
CA ILE A 224 -6.59 4.28 -8.78
C ILE A 224 -5.08 4.04 -8.82
N VAL A 225 -4.42 4.50 -9.88
CA VAL A 225 -2.96 4.47 -9.96
C VAL A 225 -2.43 5.89 -9.86
N MET A 226 -1.72 6.20 -8.79
CA MET A 226 -1.00 7.45 -8.63
C MET A 226 0.47 7.24 -8.98
N SER A 227 1.02 8.07 -9.85
CA SER A 227 2.38 7.93 -10.33
C SER A 227 3.18 9.21 -10.15
N SER A 228 4.30 9.08 -9.43
CA SER A 228 5.39 10.06 -9.45
C SER A 228 6.65 9.34 -9.91
N THR A 229 7.05 9.62 -11.14
CA THR A 229 8.14 8.90 -11.80
C THR A 229 9.53 9.31 -11.31
N ALA A 230 10.53 8.49 -11.58
CA ALA A 230 11.93 8.78 -11.22
C ALA A 230 12.51 10.01 -11.95
N SER A 231 11.87 10.47 -13.01
CA SER A 231 12.26 11.68 -13.76
C SER A 231 11.62 12.96 -13.23
N GLU A 232 10.67 12.84 -12.31
CA GLU A 232 10.03 13.99 -11.67
C GLU A 232 10.86 14.51 -10.49
N ALA A 233 10.67 15.79 -10.18
CA ALA A 233 11.36 16.44 -9.07
C ALA A 233 11.02 15.80 -7.72
N ALA A 234 11.97 15.87 -6.78
CA ALA A 234 11.80 15.29 -5.44
C ALA A 234 10.53 15.75 -4.69
N PRO A 235 10.05 17.01 -4.81
CA PRO A 235 8.78 17.45 -4.22
C PRO A 235 7.57 16.58 -4.61
N LEU A 236 7.46 16.19 -5.88
CA LEU A 236 6.35 15.35 -6.35
C LEU A 236 6.43 13.93 -5.81
N GLN A 237 7.65 13.38 -5.72
CA GLN A 237 7.87 12.07 -5.09
C GLN A 237 7.58 12.09 -3.58
N TYR A 238 7.84 13.22 -2.93
CA TYR A 238 7.55 13.44 -1.51
C TYR A 238 6.04 13.48 -1.25
N ILE A 239 5.28 14.23 -2.06
CA ILE A 239 3.85 14.44 -1.79
C ILE A 239 2.97 13.26 -2.23
N ALA A 240 3.42 12.44 -3.21
CA ALA A 240 2.63 11.36 -3.80
C ALA A 240 2.00 10.39 -2.77
N PRO A 241 2.73 9.83 -1.78
CA PRO A 241 2.11 8.91 -0.83
C PRO A 241 1.05 9.60 0.05
N TYR A 242 1.23 10.85 0.42
CA TYR A 242 0.24 11.62 1.17
C TYR A 242 -1.00 11.91 0.35
N ALA A 243 -0.85 12.28 -0.92
CA ALA A 243 -1.94 12.50 -1.85
C ALA A 243 -2.75 11.21 -2.09
N GLY A 244 -2.06 10.07 -2.27
CA GLY A 244 -2.71 8.76 -2.37
C GLY A 244 -3.48 8.38 -1.11
N THR A 245 -2.93 8.72 0.07
CA THR A 245 -3.61 8.49 1.35
C THR A 245 -4.86 9.35 1.50
N ALA A 246 -4.81 10.63 1.10
CA ALA A 246 -5.98 11.52 1.12
C ALA A 246 -7.10 10.98 0.21
N MET A 247 -6.76 10.45 -0.98
CA MET A 247 -7.73 9.76 -1.83
C MET A 247 -8.30 8.50 -1.15
N ALA A 248 -7.49 7.76 -0.40
CA ALA A 248 -7.96 6.59 0.34
C ALA A 248 -8.93 6.97 1.47
N GLU A 249 -8.63 8.04 2.19
CA GLU A 249 -9.48 8.57 3.27
C GLU A 249 -10.86 9.00 2.78
N TYR A 250 -10.94 9.58 1.58
CA TYR A 250 -12.22 9.90 0.96
C TYR A 250 -13.16 8.68 0.91
N PHE A 251 -12.67 7.52 0.46
CA PHE A 251 -13.46 6.29 0.42
C PHE A 251 -13.67 5.68 1.81
N MET A 252 -12.67 5.72 2.68
CA MET A 252 -12.77 5.22 4.05
C MET A 252 -13.87 5.95 4.84
N HIS A 253 -13.99 7.27 4.70
CA HIS A 253 -15.02 8.06 5.35
C HIS A 253 -16.42 7.80 4.79
N GLN A 254 -16.52 7.21 3.58
CA GLN A 254 -17.79 6.71 3.02
C GLN A 254 -18.12 5.28 3.48
N GLY A 255 -17.37 4.73 4.43
CA GLY A 255 -17.57 3.38 4.95
C GLY A 255 -17.00 2.26 4.07
N LYS A 256 -16.20 2.59 3.05
CA LYS A 256 -15.57 1.59 2.18
C LYS A 256 -14.26 1.07 2.74
N ASP A 257 -13.92 -0.16 2.38
CA ASP A 257 -12.60 -0.72 2.64
C ASP A 257 -11.65 -0.37 1.50
N VAL A 258 -10.47 0.12 1.85
CA VAL A 258 -9.43 0.54 0.89
C VAL A 258 -8.16 -0.26 1.11
N LEU A 259 -7.54 -0.70 0.02
CA LEU A 259 -6.19 -1.25 -0.02
C LEU A 259 -5.27 -0.22 -0.67
N ILE A 260 -4.28 0.28 0.07
CA ILE A 260 -3.28 1.19 -0.48
C ILE A 260 -1.90 0.55 -0.50
N VAL A 261 -1.22 0.64 -1.64
CA VAL A 261 0.15 0.16 -1.85
C VAL A 261 1.08 1.34 -2.05
N TYR A 262 2.19 1.39 -1.34
CA TYR A 262 3.25 2.40 -1.52
C TYR A 262 4.51 1.74 -2.09
N ASP A 263 4.75 1.87 -3.38
CA ASP A 263 5.89 1.25 -4.08
C ASP A 263 6.85 2.31 -4.63
N ASP A 264 7.93 2.71 -3.90
CA ASP A 264 8.34 2.25 -2.57
C ASP A 264 8.67 3.42 -1.64
N LEU A 265 8.54 3.18 -0.34
CA LEU A 265 8.86 4.18 0.67
C LEU A 265 10.37 4.42 0.87
N SER A 266 11.24 3.54 0.36
CA SER A 266 12.69 3.79 0.35
C SER A 266 13.01 5.00 -0.52
N LYS A 267 12.40 5.09 -1.71
CA LYS A 267 12.55 6.25 -2.62
C LYS A 267 11.88 7.50 -2.05
N HIS A 268 10.74 7.34 -1.37
CA HIS A 268 10.11 8.44 -0.64
C HIS A 268 11.06 9.06 0.39
N ALA A 269 11.74 8.22 1.19
CA ALA A 269 12.73 8.69 2.15
C ALA A 269 13.92 9.39 1.47
N VAL A 270 14.39 8.87 0.33
CA VAL A 270 15.47 9.50 -0.46
C VAL A 270 15.04 10.87 -0.98
N ALA A 271 13.82 11.00 -1.51
CA ALA A 271 13.28 12.29 -1.94
C ALA A 271 13.21 13.29 -0.77
N TYR A 272 12.73 12.86 0.39
CA TYR A 272 12.68 13.71 1.59
C TYR A 272 14.08 14.12 2.08
N ARG A 273 15.06 13.21 2.02
CA ARG A 273 16.46 13.52 2.33
C ARG A 273 17.00 14.59 1.40
N ALA A 274 16.76 14.47 0.10
CA ALA A 274 17.20 15.47 -0.89
C ALA A 274 16.60 16.85 -0.59
N LEU A 275 15.28 16.94 -0.37
CA LEU A 275 14.60 18.18 0.00
C LEU A 275 15.13 18.78 1.30
N SER A 276 15.36 17.96 2.32
CA SER A 276 15.85 18.42 3.61
C SER A 276 17.26 18.97 3.55
N LEU A 277 18.14 18.37 2.74
CA LEU A 277 19.49 18.85 2.51
C LEU A 277 19.51 20.18 1.73
N LEU A 278 18.65 20.32 0.74
CA LEU A 278 18.49 21.56 -0.03
C LEU A 278 17.90 22.70 0.81
N LEU A 279 17.02 22.36 1.78
CA LEU A 279 16.51 23.30 2.78
C LEU A 279 17.51 23.54 3.95
N GLU A 280 18.74 23.03 3.83
CA GLU A 280 19.82 23.19 4.82
C GLU A 280 19.47 22.66 6.22
N ARG A 281 18.58 21.67 6.31
CA ARG A 281 18.28 20.98 7.57
C ARG A 281 19.47 20.11 7.97
N SER A 282 19.78 20.06 9.26
CA SER A 282 20.90 19.28 9.78
C SER A 282 20.73 17.79 9.49
N PRO A 283 21.67 17.12 8.80
CA PRO A 283 21.61 15.71 8.53
C PRO A 283 21.92 14.87 9.78
N GLY A 284 21.21 13.75 9.92
CA GLY A 284 21.46 12.72 10.93
C GLY A 284 22.06 11.45 10.33
N ARG A 285 21.65 10.28 10.85
CA ARG A 285 22.13 8.96 10.38
C ARG A 285 21.85 8.78 8.89
N GLU A 286 22.84 8.32 8.13
CA GLU A 286 22.78 8.10 6.68
C GLU A 286 22.35 9.37 5.89
N ALA A 287 22.67 10.54 6.45
CA ALA A 287 22.28 11.86 5.94
C ALA A 287 20.76 12.13 5.87
N TYR A 288 19.93 11.29 6.48
CA TYR A 288 18.51 11.57 6.66
C TYR A 288 18.29 12.64 7.72
N PRO A 289 17.27 13.48 7.60
CA PRO A 289 16.90 14.43 8.64
C PRO A 289 16.38 13.71 9.88
N GLY A 290 16.47 14.35 11.05
CA GLY A 290 16.10 13.73 12.32
C GLY A 290 14.63 13.32 12.43
N ASP A 291 13.77 13.89 11.63
CA ASP A 291 12.32 13.64 11.59
C ASP A 291 11.87 12.60 10.55
N VAL A 292 12.81 11.85 9.92
CA VAL A 292 12.46 10.84 8.91
C VAL A 292 11.59 9.70 9.47
N PHE A 293 11.67 9.41 10.76
CA PHE A 293 10.74 8.50 11.41
C PHE A 293 9.31 9.05 11.36
N TYR A 294 9.15 10.33 11.69
CA TYR A 294 7.86 11.01 11.67
C TYR A 294 7.28 11.12 10.25
N LEU A 295 8.12 11.23 9.23
CA LEU A 295 7.70 11.18 7.82
C LEU A 295 6.83 9.96 7.52
N HIS A 296 7.29 8.76 7.88
CA HIS A 296 6.56 7.53 7.61
C HIS A 296 5.49 7.22 8.66
N SER A 297 5.70 7.58 9.93
CA SER A 297 4.71 7.31 10.97
C SER A 297 3.43 8.11 10.78
N ARG A 298 3.51 9.42 10.49
CA ARG A 298 2.33 10.25 10.23
C ARG A 298 1.57 9.84 8.95
N LEU A 299 2.25 9.23 7.96
CA LEU A 299 1.64 8.65 6.78
C LEU A 299 0.89 7.35 7.12
N LEU A 300 1.60 6.39 7.72
CA LEU A 300 1.11 5.02 7.93
C LEU A 300 0.07 4.93 9.06
N GLU A 301 0.13 5.81 10.07
CA GLU A 301 -0.87 5.86 11.14
C GLU A 301 -2.27 6.27 10.66
N ARG A 302 -2.39 6.90 9.50
CA ARG A 302 -3.68 7.20 8.85
C ARG A 302 -4.39 5.92 8.38
N SER A 303 -3.63 4.84 8.15
CA SER A 303 -4.19 3.53 7.81
C SER A 303 -4.70 2.85 9.07
N SER A 304 -6.01 2.64 9.13
CA SER A 304 -6.70 2.08 10.29
C SER A 304 -8.07 1.57 9.89
N ARG A 305 -8.77 0.92 10.81
CA ARG A 305 -10.19 0.61 10.68
C ARG A 305 -10.99 1.51 11.59
N LEU A 306 -11.95 2.23 11.04
CA LEU A 306 -12.84 3.13 11.78
C LEU A 306 -13.89 2.34 12.56
N CYS A 307 -14.33 2.92 13.68
CA CYS A 307 -15.49 2.41 14.41
C CYS A 307 -16.79 2.64 13.59
N ASP A 308 -17.86 1.91 13.95
CA ASP A 308 -19.12 1.94 13.21
C ASP A 308 -19.77 3.34 13.24
N GLU A 309 -19.55 4.11 14.32
CA GLU A 309 -20.00 5.49 14.48
C GLU A 309 -19.34 6.46 13.49
N LYS A 310 -18.16 6.12 12.99
CA LYS A 310 -17.40 6.88 11.98
C LYS A 310 -17.53 6.28 10.57
N GLY A 311 -18.52 5.41 10.35
CA GLY A 311 -18.80 4.79 9.05
C GLY A 311 -18.21 3.40 8.85
N GLY A 312 -17.32 2.91 9.74
CA GLY A 312 -16.82 1.53 9.72
C GLY A 312 -15.84 1.18 8.60
N GLY A 313 -15.45 2.14 7.74
CA GLY A 313 -14.49 1.95 6.66
C GLY A 313 -13.08 1.67 7.15
N SER A 314 -12.21 1.21 6.25
CA SER A 314 -10.83 0.92 6.60
C SER A 314 -9.83 1.27 5.48
N ILE A 315 -8.59 1.57 5.87
CA ILE A 315 -7.45 1.63 4.96
C ILE A 315 -6.44 0.59 5.39
N THR A 316 -6.19 -0.40 4.55
CA THR A 316 -5.12 -1.39 4.71
C THR A 316 -3.92 -0.96 3.91
N ALA A 317 -2.77 -0.79 4.55
CA ALA A 317 -1.55 -0.32 3.89
C ALA A 317 -0.57 -1.47 3.63
N LEU A 318 -0.05 -1.53 2.41
CA LEU A 318 1.08 -2.36 2.02
C LEU A 318 2.25 -1.47 1.61
N PRO A 319 3.01 -0.91 2.58
CA PRO A 319 4.25 -0.22 2.28
C PRO A 319 5.30 -1.22 1.78
N ILE A 320 6.05 -0.81 0.76
CA ILE A 320 7.18 -1.57 0.22
C ILE A 320 8.47 -0.87 0.61
N ILE A 321 9.41 -1.64 1.15
CA ILE A 321 10.78 -1.20 1.46
C ILE A 321 11.77 -2.07 0.70
N GLU A 322 12.76 -1.42 0.10
CA GLU A 322 13.87 -2.10 -0.55
C GLU A 322 15.07 -2.18 0.39
N THR A 323 15.58 -3.41 0.60
CA THR A 323 16.83 -3.65 1.32
C THR A 323 18.01 -3.81 0.35
N GLN A 324 19.22 -3.77 0.88
CA GLN A 324 20.45 -4.10 0.18
C GLN A 324 21.09 -5.28 0.89
N ALA A 325 21.33 -6.37 0.17
CA ALA A 325 21.91 -7.60 0.69
C ALA A 325 21.19 -8.16 1.93
N GLY A 326 19.85 -8.02 1.98
CA GLY A 326 19.03 -8.49 3.09
C GLY A 326 19.19 -7.71 4.40
N ASP A 327 19.87 -6.56 4.41
CA ASP A 327 20.10 -5.78 5.63
C ASP A 327 18.81 -5.08 6.11
N VAL A 328 18.14 -5.71 7.05
CA VAL A 328 16.95 -5.14 7.75
C VAL A 328 17.34 -4.20 8.89
N SER A 329 18.63 -4.12 9.26
CA SER A 329 19.13 -3.25 10.34
C SER A 329 19.47 -1.82 9.86
N ALA A 330 19.39 -1.56 8.55
CA ALA A 330 19.53 -0.24 7.97
C ALA A 330 18.47 0.73 8.51
N TYR A 331 18.72 2.03 8.39
CA TYR A 331 17.94 3.05 9.11
C TYR A 331 16.46 3.08 8.69
N ILE A 332 16.17 3.13 7.40
CA ILE A 332 14.79 3.19 6.91
C ILE A 332 14.02 1.88 7.14
N PRO A 333 14.57 0.67 6.82
CA PRO A 333 13.94 -0.59 7.18
C PRO A 333 13.55 -0.70 8.65
N THR A 334 14.47 -0.41 9.57
CA THR A 334 14.22 -0.47 11.03
C THR A 334 13.08 0.45 11.45
N ASN A 335 13.04 1.68 10.92
CA ASN A 335 11.98 2.64 11.23
C ASN A 335 10.61 2.11 10.76
N VAL A 336 10.49 1.63 9.53
CA VAL A 336 9.20 1.19 8.98
C VAL A 336 8.73 -0.11 9.63
N ILE A 337 9.63 -1.06 9.95
CA ILE A 337 9.31 -2.27 10.73
C ILE A 337 8.68 -1.90 12.09
N SER A 338 9.18 -0.85 12.73
CA SER A 338 8.64 -0.42 14.04
C SER A 338 7.27 0.27 13.95
N ILE A 339 6.97 0.92 12.82
CA ILE A 339 5.69 1.62 12.59
C ILE A 339 4.59 0.64 12.18
N THR A 340 4.92 -0.44 11.47
CA THR A 340 3.97 -1.38 10.89
C THR A 340 3.52 -2.48 11.86
N ASP A 341 2.40 -3.11 11.57
CA ASP A 341 1.80 -4.19 12.37
C ASP A 341 2.34 -5.58 12.00
N GLY A 342 3.40 -5.63 11.23
CA GLY A 342 4.07 -6.83 10.78
C GLY A 342 4.85 -6.59 9.49
N GLN A 343 5.56 -7.64 9.05
CA GLN A 343 6.34 -7.61 7.83
C GLN A 343 6.32 -8.96 7.10
N ILE A 344 6.26 -8.91 5.79
CA ILE A 344 6.52 -10.03 4.88
C ILE A 344 7.92 -9.83 4.34
N PHE A 345 8.86 -10.65 4.81
CA PHE A 345 10.25 -10.59 4.37
C PHE A 345 10.48 -11.51 3.18
N LEU A 346 10.97 -10.94 2.07
CA LEU A 346 11.32 -11.67 0.85
C LEU A 346 12.83 -11.83 0.76
N GLU A 347 13.26 -13.08 0.71
CA GLU A 347 14.66 -13.48 0.71
C GLU A 347 15.16 -13.76 -0.71
N SER A 348 16.32 -13.18 -1.06
CA SER A 348 16.92 -13.32 -2.39
C SER A 348 17.29 -14.78 -2.71
N ASP A 349 17.87 -15.50 -1.74
CA ASP A 349 18.30 -16.88 -1.93
C ASP A 349 17.11 -17.79 -2.22
N LEU A 350 15.99 -17.60 -1.52
CA LEU A 350 14.74 -18.31 -1.82
C LEU A 350 14.20 -17.98 -3.22
N PHE A 351 14.27 -16.71 -3.62
CA PHE A 351 13.80 -16.30 -4.94
C PHE A 351 14.62 -16.94 -6.07
N PHE A 352 15.94 -16.93 -5.95
CA PHE A 352 16.85 -17.48 -6.95
C PHE A 352 16.88 -19.01 -6.96
N SER A 353 16.57 -19.66 -5.83
CA SER A 353 16.38 -21.13 -5.77
C SER A 353 15.04 -21.58 -6.39
N GLY A 354 14.20 -20.62 -6.84
CA GLY A 354 12.91 -20.91 -7.50
C GLY A 354 11.71 -20.99 -6.54
N MET A 355 11.90 -20.65 -5.25
CA MET A 355 10.79 -20.49 -4.31
C MET A 355 10.10 -19.13 -4.56
N ARG A 356 8.92 -19.14 -5.13
CA ARG A 356 8.15 -17.92 -5.46
C ARG A 356 6.69 -18.11 -5.07
N PRO A 357 6.15 -17.24 -4.15
CA PRO A 357 6.80 -16.11 -3.51
C PRO A 357 7.91 -16.51 -2.54
N ALA A 358 8.97 -15.70 -2.48
CA ALA A 358 10.17 -15.95 -1.70
C ALA A 358 10.02 -15.55 -0.22
N VAL A 359 8.89 -15.88 0.39
CA VAL A 359 8.56 -15.49 1.76
C VAL A 359 9.41 -16.27 2.76
N ASN A 360 10.22 -15.56 3.55
CA ASN A 360 10.94 -16.16 4.66
C ASN A 360 10.01 -16.34 5.86
N VAL A 361 9.73 -17.60 6.22
CA VAL A 361 8.80 -17.96 7.31
C VAL A 361 9.32 -17.56 8.70
N GLY A 362 10.64 -17.51 8.88
CA GLY A 362 11.26 -17.17 10.17
C GLY A 362 11.26 -15.67 10.47
N LEU A 363 11.47 -14.83 9.44
CA LEU A 363 11.57 -13.37 9.58
C LEU A 363 10.25 -12.63 9.35
N SER A 364 9.27 -13.28 8.71
CA SER A 364 7.96 -12.71 8.47
C SER A 364 7.08 -12.84 9.71
N VAL A 365 6.32 -11.78 10.00
CA VAL A 365 5.44 -11.69 11.18
C VAL A 365 4.19 -10.89 10.83
N SER A 366 3.02 -11.38 11.24
CA SER A 366 1.80 -10.58 11.35
C SER A 366 1.42 -10.45 12.83
N ARG A 367 1.35 -9.23 13.35
CA ARG A 367 0.97 -8.98 14.76
C ARG A 367 -0.53 -9.15 14.99
N VAL A 368 -1.35 -9.04 13.96
CA VAL A 368 -2.78 -9.31 14.00
C VAL A 368 -3.02 -10.83 13.98
N GLY A 369 -2.28 -11.55 13.15
CA GLY A 369 -2.30 -13.01 13.10
C GLY A 369 -3.67 -13.60 12.86
N GLY A 370 -4.00 -14.68 13.57
CA GLY A 370 -5.25 -15.43 13.38
C GLY A 370 -6.55 -14.67 13.65
N ALA A 371 -6.51 -13.42 14.18
CA ALA A 371 -7.68 -12.56 14.26
C ALA A 371 -8.10 -12.04 12.87
N ALA A 372 -7.15 -11.96 11.93
CA ALA A 372 -7.38 -11.58 10.54
C ALA A 372 -7.62 -12.78 9.60
N GLN A 373 -7.97 -13.94 10.13
CA GLN A 373 -8.32 -15.13 9.35
C GLN A 373 -9.79 -15.50 9.54
N THR A 374 -10.40 -16.05 8.48
CA THR A 374 -11.66 -16.77 8.62
C THR A 374 -11.47 -18.00 9.51
N LYS A 375 -12.55 -18.47 10.16
CA LYS A 375 -12.48 -19.70 10.97
C LYS A 375 -12.03 -20.90 10.15
N ALA A 376 -12.41 -20.96 8.87
CA ALA A 376 -12.01 -22.01 7.95
C ALA A 376 -10.50 -21.97 7.69
N MET A 377 -9.95 -20.83 7.32
CA MET A 377 -8.51 -20.67 7.08
C MET A 377 -7.70 -20.95 8.33
N LYS A 378 -8.10 -20.41 9.48
CA LYS A 378 -7.41 -20.63 10.75
C LYS A 378 -7.31 -22.10 11.13
N LYS A 379 -8.37 -22.88 10.87
CA LYS A 379 -8.37 -24.33 11.15
C LYS A 379 -7.54 -25.09 10.12
N ALA A 380 -7.62 -24.75 8.85
CA ALA A 380 -6.87 -25.41 7.77
C ALA A 380 -5.36 -25.15 7.84
N SER A 381 -4.93 -23.95 8.27
CA SER A 381 -3.52 -23.53 8.29
C SER A 381 -2.80 -23.76 9.63
N GLY A 382 -3.49 -24.24 10.67
CA GLY A 382 -3.03 -24.22 12.06
C GLY A 382 -1.66 -24.86 12.32
N SER A 383 -1.27 -25.91 11.58
CA SER A 383 0.02 -26.59 11.74
C SER A 383 1.10 -26.14 10.75
N ILE A 384 0.74 -25.54 9.63
CA ILE A 384 1.63 -25.28 8.48
C ILE A 384 2.92 -24.56 8.87
N ARG A 385 2.83 -23.52 9.69
CA ARG A 385 4.00 -22.75 10.13
C ARG A 385 4.95 -23.59 10.98
N ILE A 386 4.41 -24.43 11.85
CA ILE A 386 5.20 -25.32 12.72
C ILE A 386 5.85 -26.42 11.88
N ASP A 387 5.08 -27.03 10.97
CA ASP A 387 5.58 -28.09 10.07
C ASP A 387 6.73 -27.60 9.20
N LEU A 388 6.63 -26.37 8.66
CA LEU A 388 7.70 -25.74 7.86
C LEU A 388 8.92 -25.36 8.70
N ALA A 389 8.73 -24.90 9.94
CA ALA A 389 9.84 -24.62 10.84
C ALA A 389 10.61 -25.90 11.18
N GLN A 390 9.92 -26.97 11.51
CA GLN A 390 10.53 -28.29 11.77
C GLN A 390 11.24 -28.83 10.53
N TYR A 391 10.64 -28.70 9.35
CA TYR A 391 11.27 -29.10 8.10
C TYR A 391 12.61 -28.38 7.89
N ARG A 392 12.67 -27.06 8.08
CA ARG A 392 13.90 -26.28 7.92
C ARG A 392 14.98 -26.71 8.91
N GLU A 393 14.64 -26.93 10.16
CA GLU A 393 15.58 -27.44 11.16
C GLU A 393 16.16 -28.81 10.73
N MET A 394 15.31 -29.72 10.29
CA MET A 394 15.74 -31.03 9.82
C MET A 394 16.58 -30.96 8.53
N GLU A 395 16.23 -30.08 7.60
CA GLU A 395 16.97 -29.89 6.36
C GLU A 395 18.44 -29.48 6.62
N VAL A 396 18.68 -28.62 7.61
CA VAL A 396 20.03 -28.25 8.04
C VAL A 396 20.75 -29.47 8.62
N PHE A 397 20.11 -30.29 9.44
CA PHE A 397 20.72 -31.49 10.03
C PHE A 397 21.07 -32.56 8.98
N THR A 398 20.30 -32.67 7.90
CA THR A 398 20.56 -33.66 6.84
C THR A 398 21.85 -33.38 6.06
N GLN A 399 22.35 -32.15 6.08
CA GLN A 399 23.63 -31.80 5.48
C GLN A 399 24.82 -32.39 6.24
N PHE A 400 24.61 -32.78 7.50
CA PHE A 400 25.67 -33.27 8.39
C PHE A 400 25.54 -34.78 8.79
N SER A 401 24.39 -35.41 8.51
CA SER A 401 24.09 -36.78 8.90
C SER A 401 23.57 -37.62 7.72
N SER A 402 24.18 -38.78 7.49
CA SER A 402 23.79 -39.72 6.44
C SER A 402 22.75 -40.76 6.88
N ASP A 403 22.62 -41.03 8.19
CA ASP A 403 21.68 -42.01 8.74
C ASP A 403 20.48 -41.30 9.38
N LEU A 404 19.35 -41.31 8.68
CA LEU A 404 18.08 -40.78 9.14
C LEU A 404 17.12 -41.94 9.43
N ASP A 405 16.39 -41.84 10.54
CA ASP A 405 15.29 -42.76 10.84
C ASP A 405 14.09 -42.53 9.88
N GLU A 406 13.20 -43.50 9.81
CA GLU A 406 12.03 -43.49 8.91
C GLU A 406 11.08 -42.29 9.20
N ALA A 407 10.90 -41.95 10.48
CA ALA A 407 10.03 -40.83 10.87
C ALA A 407 10.59 -39.48 10.36
N THR A 408 11.91 -39.27 10.50
CA THR A 408 12.60 -38.07 9.97
C THR A 408 12.53 -38.02 8.44
N LYS A 409 12.69 -39.16 7.75
CA LYS A 409 12.53 -39.23 6.28
C LYS A 409 11.12 -38.84 5.84
N GLU A 410 10.09 -39.36 6.52
CA GLU A 410 8.69 -39.01 6.21
C GLU A 410 8.43 -37.52 6.42
N GLN A 411 8.95 -36.92 7.51
CA GLN A 411 8.76 -35.51 7.81
C GLN A 411 9.48 -34.61 6.82
N LEU A 412 10.67 -35.00 6.37
CA LEU A 412 11.39 -34.30 5.29
C LEU A 412 10.64 -34.41 3.96
N ALA A 413 10.11 -35.60 3.64
CA ALA A 413 9.31 -35.80 2.43
C ALA A 413 8.02 -34.95 2.44
N TYR A 414 7.38 -34.83 3.59
CA TYR A 414 6.22 -33.97 3.80
C TYR A 414 6.57 -32.50 3.65
N GLY A 415 7.63 -32.02 4.34
CA GLY A 415 8.06 -30.63 4.28
C GLY A 415 8.46 -30.18 2.88
N LYS A 416 9.17 -31.04 2.10
CA LYS A 416 9.48 -30.75 0.69
C LYS A 416 8.23 -30.52 -0.15
N ARG A 417 7.18 -31.30 0.06
CA ARG A 417 5.91 -31.16 -0.65
C ARG A 417 5.17 -29.90 -0.23
N LEU A 418 5.19 -29.56 1.07
CA LEU A 418 4.65 -28.28 1.54
C LEU A 418 5.37 -27.08 0.91
N MET A 419 6.70 -27.11 0.84
CA MET A 419 7.48 -26.05 0.18
C MET A 419 7.10 -25.91 -1.29
N GLU A 420 6.93 -27.02 -2.02
CA GLU A 420 6.50 -26.98 -3.41
C GLU A 420 5.07 -26.47 -3.56
N LEU A 421 4.18 -26.87 -2.64
CA LEU A 421 2.79 -26.44 -2.61
C LEU A 421 2.64 -24.91 -2.42
N LEU A 422 3.52 -24.29 -1.63
CA LEU A 422 3.50 -22.86 -1.38
C LEU A 422 4.00 -22.01 -2.55
N LYS A 423 4.66 -22.60 -3.56
CA LYS A 423 4.98 -21.90 -4.79
C LYS A 423 3.68 -21.54 -5.51
N GLN A 424 3.62 -20.32 -6.04
CA GLN A 424 2.44 -19.81 -6.75
C GLN A 424 2.85 -18.98 -7.95
N PRO A 425 2.30 -19.23 -9.15
CA PRO A 425 2.57 -18.40 -10.31
C PRO A 425 1.96 -17.02 -10.16
N LEU A 426 2.61 -16.02 -10.75
CA LEU A 426 2.13 -14.64 -10.75
C LEU A 426 0.78 -14.48 -11.47
N GLY A 427 -0.07 -13.60 -10.98
CA GLY A 427 -1.36 -13.27 -11.59
C GLY A 427 -2.40 -14.39 -11.46
N ARG A 428 -2.22 -15.30 -10.51
CA ARG A 428 -3.18 -16.38 -10.20
C ARG A 428 -3.44 -16.45 -8.70
N PRO A 429 -4.10 -15.45 -8.13
CA PRO A 429 -4.52 -15.51 -6.74
C PRO A 429 -5.53 -16.65 -6.56
N LEU A 430 -5.45 -17.34 -5.42
CA LEU A 430 -6.37 -18.41 -5.05
C LEU A 430 -7.51 -17.84 -4.21
N SER A 431 -8.72 -18.33 -4.46
CA SER A 431 -9.90 -18.02 -3.63
C SER A 431 -9.79 -18.64 -2.23
N LEU A 432 -10.68 -18.24 -1.31
CA LEU A 432 -10.69 -18.78 0.05
C LEU A 432 -10.89 -20.30 0.05
N HIS A 433 -11.88 -20.80 -0.71
CA HIS A 433 -12.17 -22.24 -0.75
C HIS A 433 -11.03 -23.04 -1.38
N GLU A 434 -10.39 -22.53 -2.46
CA GLU A 434 -9.23 -23.18 -3.08
C GLU A 434 -8.06 -23.31 -2.11
N GLN A 435 -7.78 -22.25 -1.33
CA GLN A 435 -6.75 -22.28 -0.30
C GLN A 435 -7.08 -23.27 0.82
N VAL A 436 -8.32 -23.26 1.33
CA VAL A 436 -8.76 -24.17 2.40
C VAL A 436 -8.71 -25.62 1.95
N ILE A 437 -9.22 -25.95 0.76
CA ILE A 437 -9.17 -27.31 0.19
C ILE A 437 -7.72 -27.77 0.04
N THR A 438 -6.86 -26.92 -0.51
CA THR A 438 -5.42 -27.20 -0.69
C THR A 438 -4.74 -27.51 0.64
N LEU A 439 -4.96 -26.67 1.66
CA LEU A 439 -4.35 -26.85 2.97
C LEU A 439 -4.90 -28.08 3.69
N CYS A 440 -6.20 -28.37 3.60
CA CYS A 440 -6.79 -29.60 4.16
C CYS A 440 -6.20 -30.85 3.53
N ALA A 441 -6.06 -30.90 2.21
CA ALA A 441 -5.46 -32.04 1.52
C ALA A 441 -3.98 -32.23 1.92
N ALA A 442 -3.24 -31.13 2.09
CA ALA A 442 -1.83 -31.15 2.49
C ALA A 442 -1.65 -31.61 3.95
N THR A 443 -2.36 -30.99 4.91
CA THR A 443 -2.23 -31.29 6.34
C THR A 443 -2.70 -32.71 6.70
N HIS A 444 -3.65 -33.25 5.93
CA HIS A 444 -4.08 -34.67 6.06
C HIS A 444 -3.26 -35.63 5.20
N LYS A 445 -2.08 -35.21 4.73
CA LYS A 445 -1.09 -36.04 4.05
C LYS A 445 -1.59 -36.71 2.75
N VAL A 446 -2.67 -36.20 2.11
CA VAL A 446 -3.20 -36.78 0.85
C VAL A 446 -2.12 -36.73 -0.24
N MET A 447 -1.29 -35.68 -0.23
CA MET A 447 -0.23 -35.44 -1.23
C MET A 447 1.11 -36.14 -0.92
N LEU A 448 1.22 -36.87 0.17
CA LEU A 448 2.49 -37.49 0.59
C LEU A 448 3.05 -38.50 -0.43
N SER A 449 2.19 -39.17 -1.17
CA SER A 449 2.56 -40.13 -2.21
C SER A 449 2.71 -39.54 -3.61
N VAL A 450 2.46 -38.21 -3.76
CA VAL A 450 2.63 -37.48 -5.02
C VAL A 450 4.09 -37.10 -5.17
N GLU A 451 4.67 -37.25 -6.36
CA GLU A 451 6.03 -36.81 -6.63
C GLU A 451 6.16 -35.27 -6.46
N VAL A 452 7.31 -34.83 -5.93
CA VAL A 452 7.51 -33.40 -5.62
C VAL A 452 7.35 -32.52 -6.86
N SER A 453 7.84 -32.98 -8.01
CA SER A 453 7.68 -32.31 -9.33
C SER A 453 6.23 -32.08 -9.73
N ASP A 454 5.34 -32.97 -9.31
CA ASP A 454 3.95 -33.03 -9.79
C ASP A 454 2.97 -32.32 -8.82
N ILE A 455 3.46 -31.87 -7.65
CA ILE A 455 2.62 -31.26 -6.59
C ILE A 455 1.79 -30.09 -7.12
N LYS A 456 2.36 -29.21 -7.95
CA LYS A 456 1.63 -28.05 -8.50
C LYS A 456 0.59 -28.45 -9.53
N GLU A 457 0.91 -29.36 -10.39
CA GLU A 457 -0.04 -29.90 -11.36
C GLU A 457 -1.17 -30.65 -10.65
N PHE A 458 -0.82 -31.47 -9.67
CA PHE A 458 -1.79 -32.15 -8.81
C PHE A 458 -2.74 -31.17 -8.13
N GLN A 459 -2.21 -30.11 -7.50
CA GLN A 459 -3.01 -29.07 -6.85
C GLN A 459 -3.99 -28.43 -7.83
N MET A 460 -3.52 -27.96 -8.98
CA MET A 460 -4.34 -27.25 -9.96
C MET A 460 -5.46 -28.16 -10.52
N ASN A 461 -5.11 -29.39 -10.88
CA ASN A 461 -6.08 -30.34 -11.43
C ASN A 461 -7.07 -30.81 -10.36
N MET A 462 -6.63 -31.00 -9.11
CA MET A 462 -7.49 -31.32 -7.99
C MET A 462 -8.53 -30.22 -7.73
N LEU A 463 -8.11 -28.97 -7.71
CA LEU A 463 -9.02 -27.82 -7.52
C LEU A 463 -10.05 -27.73 -8.65
N ALA A 464 -9.62 -27.85 -9.91
CA ALA A 464 -10.52 -27.87 -11.05
C ALA A 464 -11.52 -29.04 -10.97
N TRP A 465 -11.08 -30.19 -10.49
CA TRP A 465 -11.97 -31.35 -10.28
C TRP A 465 -12.97 -31.10 -9.13
N PHE A 466 -12.57 -30.42 -8.05
CA PHE A 466 -13.49 -30.01 -7.00
C PHE A 466 -14.57 -29.07 -7.53
N ASP A 467 -14.20 -28.09 -8.33
CA ASP A 467 -15.16 -27.15 -8.93
C ASP A 467 -16.15 -27.84 -9.86
N GLU A 468 -15.72 -28.90 -10.57
CA GLU A 468 -16.59 -29.67 -11.48
C GLU A 468 -17.48 -30.68 -10.74
N LYS A 469 -16.93 -31.44 -9.79
CA LYS A 469 -17.62 -32.59 -9.17
C LYS A 469 -18.20 -32.32 -7.79
N HIS A 470 -17.63 -31.37 -7.06
CA HIS A 470 -17.99 -31.03 -5.69
C HIS A 470 -18.14 -29.51 -5.43
N PRO A 471 -18.84 -28.76 -6.33
CA PRO A 471 -18.98 -27.32 -6.19
C PRO A 471 -19.69 -26.92 -4.88
N GLU A 472 -20.46 -27.81 -4.26
CA GLU A 472 -21.11 -27.60 -2.97
C GLU A 472 -20.12 -27.39 -1.83
N ILE A 473 -18.93 -28.03 -1.89
CA ILE A 473 -17.87 -27.89 -0.88
C ILE A 473 -17.31 -26.46 -0.93
N GLY A 474 -16.97 -25.97 -2.13
CA GLY A 474 -16.47 -24.62 -2.31
C GLY A 474 -17.47 -23.56 -1.83
N LYS A 475 -18.74 -23.69 -2.23
CA LYS A 475 -19.81 -22.77 -1.81
C LYS A 475 -20.01 -22.78 -0.29
N GLU A 476 -20.02 -23.95 0.34
CA GLU A 476 -20.16 -24.07 1.79
C GLU A 476 -19.03 -23.34 2.54
N ILE A 477 -17.78 -23.45 2.04
CA ILE A 477 -16.63 -22.74 2.63
C ILE A 477 -16.79 -21.23 2.47
N ASP A 478 -17.15 -20.75 1.27
CA ASP A 478 -17.24 -19.32 0.97
C ASP A 478 -18.41 -18.62 1.68
N GLU A 479 -19.54 -19.33 1.85
CA GLU A 479 -20.71 -18.78 2.54
C GLU A 479 -20.56 -18.81 4.05
N THR A 480 -20.15 -19.96 4.61
CA THR A 480 -20.09 -20.15 6.08
C THR A 480 -18.81 -19.62 6.70
N LYS A 481 -17.71 -19.62 5.94
CA LYS A 481 -16.34 -19.30 6.39
C LYS A 481 -15.90 -20.15 7.59
N VAL A 482 -16.52 -21.33 7.76
CA VAL A 482 -16.27 -22.27 8.85
C VAL A 482 -15.87 -23.62 8.27
N LEU A 483 -14.91 -24.27 8.91
CA LEU A 483 -14.45 -25.62 8.57
C LEU A 483 -14.75 -26.55 9.76
N ASN A 484 -15.81 -27.33 9.68
CA ASN A 484 -16.16 -28.34 10.65
C ASN A 484 -15.52 -29.68 10.30
N ASP A 485 -15.58 -30.66 11.20
CA ASP A 485 -14.92 -31.97 11.02
C ASP A 485 -15.59 -32.83 9.92
N ASP A 486 -16.88 -32.66 9.69
CA ASP A 486 -17.60 -33.32 8.58
C ASP A 486 -17.10 -32.80 7.23
N LEU A 487 -17.00 -31.48 7.10
CA LEU A 487 -16.50 -30.83 5.89
C LEU A 487 -15.03 -31.21 5.61
N ILE A 488 -14.17 -31.26 6.65
CA ILE A 488 -12.80 -31.77 6.52
C ILE A 488 -12.82 -33.19 5.96
N LYS A 489 -13.63 -34.07 6.52
CA LYS A 489 -13.74 -35.47 6.06
C LYS A 489 -14.16 -35.52 4.59
N ARG A 490 -15.19 -34.77 4.19
CA ARG A 490 -15.66 -34.69 2.80
C ARG A 490 -14.56 -34.20 1.86
N ILE A 491 -13.79 -33.18 2.25
CA ILE A 491 -12.65 -32.67 1.47
C ILE A 491 -11.58 -33.75 1.32
N VAL A 492 -11.19 -34.39 2.41
CA VAL A 492 -10.14 -35.45 2.41
C VAL A 492 -10.58 -36.68 1.61
N ASP A 493 -11.82 -37.12 1.75
CA ASP A 493 -12.36 -38.25 0.99
C ASP A 493 -12.40 -37.93 -0.52
N ALA A 494 -12.89 -36.74 -0.88
CA ALA A 494 -12.92 -36.30 -2.27
C ALA A 494 -11.50 -36.13 -2.87
N ALA A 495 -10.56 -35.58 -2.12
CA ALA A 495 -9.16 -35.44 -2.58
C ALA A 495 -8.49 -36.82 -2.76
N ASN A 496 -8.76 -37.80 -1.89
CA ASN A 496 -8.29 -39.17 -2.05
C ASN A 496 -8.95 -39.87 -3.25
N GLN A 497 -10.23 -39.61 -3.51
CA GLN A 497 -10.94 -40.14 -4.69
C GLN A 497 -10.31 -39.55 -5.97
N TYR A 498 -10.03 -38.23 -6.03
CA TYR A 498 -9.31 -37.63 -7.13
C TYR A 498 -7.96 -38.30 -7.36
N LYS A 499 -7.15 -38.43 -6.29
CA LYS A 499 -5.83 -39.08 -6.36
C LYS A 499 -5.91 -40.51 -6.93
N THR A 500 -6.86 -41.31 -6.50
CA THR A 500 -6.97 -42.69 -6.92
C THR A 500 -7.45 -42.85 -8.34
N ASN A 501 -8.40 -42.01 -8.77
CA ASN A 501 -9.11 -42.19 -10.05
C ASN A 501 -8.52 -41.38 -11.20
N GLN A 502 -7.92 -40.24 -10.94
CA GLN A 502 -7.51 -39.27 -11.94
C GLN A 502 -6.00 -39.03 -12.00
N TYR A 503 -5.30 -39.10 -10.83
CA TYR A 503 -3.87 -38.89 -10.81
C TYR A 503 -3.13 -40.15 -11.26
N LYS A 504 -2.40 -40.06 -12.37
CA LYS A 504 -1.41 -41.06 -12.79
C LYS A 504 -0.04 -40.44 -12.54
N ALA A 505 0.75 -41.09 -11.68
CA ALA A 505 2.15 -40.66 -11.50
C ALA A 505 2.84 -40.60 -12.85
N SER A 506 3.62 -39.57 -13.09
CA SER A 506 4.51 -39.51 -14.25
C SER A 506 5.54 -40.64 -14.09
N VAL A 507 5.48 -41.64 -14.93
CA VAL A 507 6.41 -42.77 -14.98
C VAL A 507 7.63 -42.43 -15.80
#